data_1ac14ada069d6fc3b26837aa6f99a4d3
#
_entry.id   1ac14ada069d6fc3b26837aa6f99a4d3
#
_cell.length_a   1.000
_cell.length_b   1.000
_cell.length_c   1.000
_cell.angle_alpha   90.00
_cell.angle_beta   90.00
_cell.angle_gamma   90.00
#
_symmetry.space_group_name_H-M   'P 1'
#
loop_
_entity.id
_entity.type
_entity.pdbx_description
1 polymer ?
#
loop_
_entity_poly.entity_id
_entity_poly.type
_entity_poly.pdbx_seq_one_letter_code
_entity_poly.pdbx_strand_id
1 'polypeptide(L)'
;LYISLIDEMSKYKTLTHDTIKWDFVFSSSLKALSEFSLDVKLLNFLAISAVNLNQKDSFKTLIEAFSFFLTTLKQEPNLLAKNEKQVPAKKKIFAQTIELFTQAHRDGINLDEADARAFNELVPELSRELSTHFDTLYIEEKNEQTQKVEEPKQPQKTEPNYSQSVSFGNSDISTFSDREFREYFVNLSISLLKNDIKNLTAYSLIFEAMWGRI
;
A
#
# COMPACT_ATOMS: atom_id res chain seq x y z
N LEU A 1 -22.30 -14.15 14.56
CA LEU A 1 -21.40 -13.24 13.87
C LEU A 1 -19.94 -13.44 14.30
N TYR A 2 -19.59 -13.26 15.60
CA TYR A 2 -18.20 -13.33 16.07
C TYR A 2 -17.55 -14.72 15.85
N ILE A 3 -18.27 -15.81 16.13
CA ILE A 3 -17.77 -17.18 15.90
C ILE A 3 -17.46 -17.39 14.43
N SER A 4 -18.39 -17.05 13.53
CA SER A 4 -18.19 -17.21 12.09
C SER A 4 -17.03 -16.34 11.56
N LEU A 5 -16.79 -15.17 12.15
CA LEU A 5 -15.66 -14.32 11.84
C LEU A 5 -14.32 -14.96 12.27
N ILE A 6 -14.27 -15.54 13.46
CA ILE A 6 -13.08 -16.27 13.94
C ILE A 6 -12.81 -17.50 13.06
N ASP A 7 -13.85 -18.25 12.69
CA ASP A 7 -13.72 -19.42 11.81
C ASP A 7 -13.14 -19.01 10.45
N GLU A 8 -13.63 -17.92 9.87
CA GLU A 8 -13.11 -17.40 8.61
C GLU A 8 -11.66 -16.95 8.73
N MET A 9 -11.33 -16.21 9.79
CA MET A 9 -9.97 -15.74 10.05
C MET A 9 -8.99 -16.85 10.46
N SER A 10 -9.48 -18.00 10.92
CA SER A 10 -8.60 -19.15 11.22
C SER A 10 -7.93 -19.73 9.97
N LYS A 11 -8.46 -19.46 8.78
CA LYS A 11 -7.89 -19.84 7.47
C LYS A 11 -6.70 -18.94 7.07
N TYR A 12 -6.55 -17.77 7.70
CA TYR A 12 -5.50 -16.81 7.36
C TYR A 12 -4.11 -17.38 7.59
N LYS A 13 -3.22 -17.27 6.59
CA LYS A 13 -1.87 -17.86 6.58
C LYS A 13 -1.84 -19.40 6.65
N THR A 14 -2.93 -20.09 6.26
CA THR A 14 -2.99 -21.53 6.11
C THR A 14 -3.11 -21.92 4.63
N LEU A 15 -3.14 -23.20 4.32
CA LEU A 15 -3.35 -23.74 2.96
C LEU A 15 -4.73 -23.37 2.38
N THR A 16 -5.69 -22.96 3.22
CA THR A 16 -7.03 -22.56 2.83
C THR A 16 -7.20 -21.03 2.74
N HIS A 17 -6.10 -20.29 2.74
CA HIS A 17 -6.10 -18.81 2.68
C HIS A 17 -6.95 -18.27 1.53
N ASP A 18 -6.84 -18.87 0.35
CA ASP A 18 -7.55 -18.42 -0.86
C ASP A 18 -9.08 -18.61 -0.79
N THR A 19 -9.57 -19.33 0.21
CA THR A 19 -11.02 -19.53 0.43
C THR A 19 -11.63 -18.49 1.38
N ILE A 20 -10.85 -17.53 1.89
CA ILE A 20 -11.33 -16.52 2.82
C ILE A 20 -12.26 -15.54 2.09
N LYS A 21 -13.42 -15.31 2.67
CA LYS A 21 -14.39 -14.31 2.18
C LYS A 21 -14.08 -12.94 2.78
N TRP A 22 -13.20 -12.19 2.14
CA TRP A 22 -12.70 -10.92 2.67
C TRP A 22 -13.80 -9.88 2.87
N ASP A 23 -14.79 -9.80 1.97
CA ASP A 23 -15.97 -8.91 2.14
C ASP A 23 -16.75 -9.25 3.41
N PHE A 24 -16.92 -10.53 3.70
CA PHE A 24 -17.57 -10.98 4.93
C PHE A 24 -16.74 -10.62 6.16
N VAL A 25 -15.42 -10.81 6.12
CA VAL A 25 -14.52 -10.45 7.23
C VAL A 25 -14.58 -8.95 7.48
N PHE A 26 -14.47 -8.13 6.43
CA PHE A 26 -14.52 -6.68 6.53
C PHE A 26 -15.83 -6.18 7.13
N SER A 27 -16.96 -6.55 6.52
CA SER A 27 -18.29 -6.11 6.95
C SER A 27 -18.65 -6.61 8.36
N SER A 28 -18.27 -7.86 8.69
CA SER A 28 -18.51 -8.42 10.01
C SER A 28 -17.65 -7.81 11.10
N SER A 29 -16.39 -7.49 10.79
CA SER A 29 -15.49 -6.80 11.73
C SER A 29 -15.98 -5.38 12.01
N LEU A 30 -16.36 -4.64 10.96
CA LEU A 30 -16.91 -3.29 11.09
C LEU A 30 -18.19 -3.30 11.91
N LYS A 31 -19.11 -4.21 11.62
CA LYS A 31 -20.37 -4.36 12.39
C LYS A 31 -20.08 -4.72 13.85
N ALA A 32 -19.15 -5.64 14.11
CA ALA A 32 -18.80 -6.03 15.48
C ALA A 32 -18.17 -4.88 16.26
N LEU A 33 -17.33 -4.04 15.61
CA LEU A 33 -16.75 -2.84 16.22
C LEU A 33 -17.81 -1.77 16.53
N SER A 34 -18.78 -1.59 15.66
CA SER A 34 -19.81 -0.56 15.83
C SER A 34 -20.90 -0.94 16.85
N GLU A 35 -21.26 -2.22 16.95
CA GLU A 35 -22.41 -2.65 17.75
C GLU A 35 -22.03 -3.33 19.08
N PHE A 36 -20.87 -3.97 19.19
CA PHE A 36 -20.63 -4.89 20.29
C PHE A 36 -19.37 -4.64 21.11
N SER A 37 -18.26 -4.27 20.52
CA SER A 37 -17.00 -4.21 21.27
C SER A 37 -15.88 -3.48 20.54
N LEU A 38 -15.21 -2.59 21.25
CA LEU A 38 -13.97 -1.96 20.83
C LEU A 38 -12.78 -2.93 21.05
N ASP A 39 -12.75 -4.04 20.32
CA ASP A 39 -11.64 -4.99 20.42
C ASP A 39 -10.60 -4.74 19.34
N VAL A 40 -9.36 -4.51 19.75
CA VAL A 40 -8.20 -4.31 18.86
C VAL A 40 -7.98 -5.51 17.92
N LYS A 41 -8.41 -6.72 18.31
CA LYS A 41 -8.39 -7.88 17.40
C LYS A 41 -9.34 -7.71 16.22
N LEU A 42 -10.52 -7.13 16.46
CA LEU A 42 -11.48 -6.82 15.38
C LEU A 42 -10.93 -5.75 14.46
N LEU A 43 -10.23 -4.73 15.00
CA LEU A 43 -9.52 -3.73 14.22
C LEU A 43 -8.43 -4.38 13.35
N ASN A 44 -7.70 -5.35 13.89
CA ASN A 44 -6.71 -6.11 13.13
C ASN A 44 -7.36 -6.93 11.99
N PHE A 45 -8.50 -7.57 12.23
CA PHE A 45 -9.25 -8.29 11.19
C PHE A 45 -9.77 -7.35 10.11
N LEU A 46 -10.26 -6.16 10.52
CA LEU A 46 -10.68 -5.10 9.59
C LEU A 46 -9.51 -4.66 8.71
N ALA A 47 -8.33 -4.45 9.28
CA ALA A 47 -7.14 -4.05 8.54
C ALA A 47 -6.67 -5.13 7.56
N ILE A 48 -6.57 -6.39 8.01
CA ILE A 48 -6.20 -7.52 7.14
C ILE A 48 -7.18 -7.64 5.97
N SER A 49 -8.49 -7.54 6.23
CA SER A 49 -9.49 -7.65 5.17
C SER A 49 -9.47 -6.46 4.22
N ALA A 50 -9.27 -5.23 4.71
CA ALA A 50 -9.14 -4.04 3.86
C ALA A 50 -7.95 -4.15 2.89
N VAL A 51 -6.80 -4.63 3.38
CA VAL A 51 -5.60 -4.85 2.56
C VAL A 51 -5.86 -5.92 1.48
N ASN A 52 -6.52 -7.02 1.82
CA ASN A 52 -6.81 -8.09 0.85
C ASN A 52 -7.91 -7.72 -0.15
N LEU A 53 -8.88 -6.89 0.23
CA LEU A 53 -9.88 -6.33 -0.68
C LEU A 53 -9.28 -5.31 -1.65
N ASN A 54 -8.29 -4.55 -1.18
CA ASN A 54 -7.59 -3.51 -1.94
C ASN A 54 -8.55 -2.49 -2.59
N GLN A 55 -9.59 -2.09 -1.84
CA GLN A 55 -10.62 -1.14 -2.27
C GLN A 55 -10.45 0.19 -1.52
N LYS A 56 -10.59 1.32 -2.23
CA LYS A 56 -10.42 2.66 -1.68
C LYS A 56 -11.33 2.94 -0.47
N ASP A 57 -12.62 2.63 -0.59
CA ASP A 57 -13.58 2.83 0.50
C ASP A 57 -13.25 2.02 1.76
N SER A 58 -12.65 0.83 1.58
CA SER A 58 -12.19 0.01 2.70
C SER A 58 -11.04 0.66 3.45
N PHE A 59 -10.13 1.33 2.75
CA PHE A 59 -9.01 2.05 3.39
C PHE A 59 -9.47 3.30 4.11
N LYS A 60 -10.37 4.08 3.51
CA LYS A 60 -10.99 5.23 4.17
C LYS A 60 -11.63 4.82 5.50
N THR A 61 -12.47 3.79 5.47
CA THR A 61 -13.12 3.26 6.68
C THR A 61 -12.11 2.77 7.71
N LEU A 62 -11.00 2.14 7.28
CA LEU A 62 -9.94 1.68 8.17
C LEU A 62 -9.21 2.85 8.85
N ILE A 63 -8.90 3.93 8.12
CA ILE A 63 -8.23 5.11 8.66
C ILE A 63 -9.15 5.83 9.67
N GLU A 64 -10.45 5.93 9.39
CA GLU A 64 -11.43 6.43 10.34
C GLU A 64 -11.46 5.58 11.63
N ALA A 65 -11.40 4.25 11.48
CA ALA A 65 -11.30 3.34 12.63
C ALA A 65 -10.01 3.55 13.42
N PHE A 66 -8.85 3.76 12.78
CA PHE A 66 -7.60 4.09 13.47
C PHE A 66 -7.71 5.38 14.29
N SER A 67 -8.27 6.43 13.71
CA SER A 67 -8.52 7.70 14.39
C SER A 67 -9.40 7.52 15.63
N PHE A 68 -10.48 6.75 15.48
CA PHE A 68 -11.39 6.46 16.58
C PHE A 68 -10.71 5.67 17.70
N PHE A 69 -9.96 4.62 17.38
CA PHE A 69 -9.21 3.83 18.37
C PHE A 69 -8.13 4.66 19.06
N LEU A 70 -7.43 5.51 18.35
CA LEU A 70 -6.45 6.43 18.90
C LEU A 70 -7.09 7.38 19.91
N THR A 71 -8.21 7.98 19.58
CA THR A 71 -8.97 8.87 20.46
C THR A 71 -9.42 8.14 21.72
N THR A 72 -9.98 6.94 21.58
CA THR A 72 -10.40 6.10 22.71
C THR A 72 -9.21 5.71 23.59
N LEU A 73 -8.07 5.36 23.00
CA LEU A 73 -6.85 5.04 23.74
C LEU A 73 -6.36 6.21 24.61
N LYS A 74 -6.51 7.44 24.11
CA LYS A 74 -6.12 8.67 24.83
C LYS A 74 -7.08 9.02 25.94
N GLN A 75 -8.38 8.92 25.70
CA GLN A 75 -9.42 9.37 26.62
C GLN A 75 -9.81 8.30 27.64
N GLU A 76 -10.01 7.08 27.18
CA GLU A 76 -10.56 5.98 27.97
C GLU A 76 -9.87 4.64 27.65
N PRO A 77 -8.57 4.48 27.98
CA PRO A 77 -7.82 3.26 27.65
C PRO A 77 -8.44 1.98 28.21
N ASN A 78 -9.23 2.08 29.26
CA ASN A 78 -9.93 0.95 29.86
C ASN A 78 -11.07 0.39 29.00
N LEU A 79 -11.56 1.14 28.01
CA LEU A 79 -12.53 0.61 27.05
C LEU A 79 -11.89 -0.42 26.09
N LEU A 80 -10.58 -0.29 25.84
CA LEU A 80 -9.83 -1.21 24.99
C LEU A 80 -9.36 -2.47 25.71
N ALA A 81 -9.38 -2.46 27.04
CA ALA A 81 -8.86 -3.57 27.84
C ALA A 81 -9.69 -3.76 29.11
N LYS A 82 -9.98 -5.01 29.47
CA LYS A 82 -10.74 -5.34 30.68
C LYS A 82 -10.04 -4.96 31.99
N ASN A 83 -8.73 -4.77 31.94
CA ASN A 83 -7.91 -4.32 33.07
C ASN A 83 -6.62 -3.67 32.57
N GLU A 84 -6.00 -2.86 33.38
CA GLU A 84 -4.78 -2.11 33.06
C GLU A 84 -3.61 -3.01 32.61
N LYS A 85 -3.52 -4.23 33.12
CA LYS A 85 -2.46 -5.18 32.74
C LYS A 85 -2.55 -5.63 31.28
N GLN A 86 -3.73 -5.52 30.68
CA GLN A 86 -3.95 -5.88 29.28
C GLN A 86 -3.67 -4.73 28.30
N VAL A 87 -3.61 -3.49 28.77
CA VAL A 87 -3.38 -2.30 27.93
C VAL A 87 -2.10 -2.42 27.09
N PRO A 88 -0.94 -2.82 27.64
CA PRO A 88 0.28 -2.97 26.85
C PRO A 88 0.13 -4.00 25.71
N ALA A 89 -0.53 -5.13 25.98
CA ALA A 89 -0.76 -6.16 24.97
C ALA A 89 -1.70 -5.65 23.85
N LYS A 90 -2.72 -4.87 24.20
CA LYS A 90 -3.63 -4.25 23.23
C LYS A 90 -2.93 -3.17 22.41
N LYS A 91 -2.10 -2.33 23.02
CA LYS A 91 -1.24 -1.36 22.33
C LYS A 91 -0.32 -2.06 21.31
N LYS A 92 0.28 -3.19 21.70
CA LYS A 92 1.14 -3.96 20.79
C LYS A 92 0.37 -4.49 19.57
N ILE A 93 -0.84 -5.03 19.76
CA ILE A 93 -1.67 -5.49 18.64
C ILE A 93 -2.05 -4.32 17.73
N PHE A 94 -2.38 -3.16 18.31
CA PHE A 94 -2.68 -1.96 17.53
C PHE A 94 -1.46 -1.51 16.73
N ALA A 95 -0.28 -1.44 17.34
CA ALA A 95 0.96 -1.11 16.62
C ALA A 95 1.22 -2.06 15.45
N GLN A 96 1.10 -3.37 15.67
CA GLN A 96 1.24 -4.38 14.60
C GLN A 96 0.20 -4.20 13.48
N THR A 97 -1.00 -3.73 13.81
CA THR A 97 -2.05 -3.44 12.81
C THR A 97 -1.67 -2.22 11.95
N ILE A 98 -1.09 -1.19 12.55
CA ILE A 98 -0.56 -0.03 11.82
C ILE A 98 0.62 -0.44 10.93
N GLU A 99 1.56 -1.23 11.45
CA GLU A 99 2.69 -1.76 10.68
C GLU A 99 2.24 -2.57 9.47
N LEU A 100 1.23 -3.43 9.63
CA LEU A 100 0.62 -4.19 8.52
C LEU A 100 0.08 -3.26 7.43
N PHE A 101 -0.63 -2.21 7.80
CA PHE A 101 -1.17 -1.23 6.86
C PHE A 101 -0.08 -0.44 6.14
N THR A 102 0.93 0.05 6.88
CA THR A 102 2.05 0.79 6.28
C THR A 102 2.88 -0.10 5.37
N GLN A 103 3.07 -1.37 5.72
CA GLN A 103 3.75 -2.33 4.83
C GLN A 103 2.93 -2.59 3.57
N ALA A 104 1.63 -2.81 3.68
CA ALA A 104 0.75 -2.99 2.52
C ALA A 104 0.81 -1.78 1.56
N HIS A 105 0.91 -0.55 2.10
CA HIS A 105 1.10 0.64 1.27
C HIS A 105 2.42 0.60 0.49
N ARG A 106 3.52 0.18 1.11
CA ARG A 106 4.81 -0.02 0.41
C ARG A 106 4.72 -1.08 -0.67
N ASP A 107 3.87 -2.09 -0.47
CA ASP A 107 3.60 -3.17 -1.42
C ASP A 107 2.64 -2.75 -2.55
N GLY A 108 2.13 -1.50 -2.52
CA GLY A 108 1.38 -0.88 -3.62
C GLY A 108 -0.13 -1.05 -3.56
N ILE A 109 -0.75 -0.96 -2.38
CA ILE A 109 -2.22 -0.93 -2.28
C ILE A 109 -2.81 0.32 -2.98
N ASN A 110 -4.05 0.20 -3.44
CA ASN A 110 -4.78 1.26 -4.13
C ASN A 110 -5.38 2.28 -3.14
N LEU A 111 -4.50 3.02 -2.44
CA LEU A 111 -4.89 4.04 -1.47
C LEU A 111 -4.99 5.41 -2.14
N ASP A 112 -6.04 6.17 -1.87
CA ASP A 112 -6.17 7.54 -2.36
C ASP A 112 -5.21 8.50 -1.64
N GLU A 113 -4.75 9.52 -2.35
CA GLU A 113 -3.84 10.53 -1.81
C GLU A 113 -4.45 11.26 -0.59
N ALA A 114 -5.75 11.55 -0.63
CA ALA A 114 -6.44 12.19 0.48
C ALA A 114 -6.44 11.31 1.74
N ASP A 115 -6.66 10.01 1.58
CA ASP A 115 -6.65 9.04 2.67
C ASP A 115 -5.21 8.82 3.20
N ALA A 116 -4.20 8.81 2.32
CA ALA A 116 -2.80 8.76 2.73
C ALA A 116 -2.41 10.00 3.55
N ARG A 117 -2.86 11.19 3.17
CA ARG A 117 -2.65 12.43 3.95
C ARG A 117 -3.35 12.35 5.31
N ALA A 118 -4.61 11.91 5.34
CA ALA A 118 -5.37 11.74 6.58
C ALA A 118 -4.68 10.75 7.54
N PHE A 119 -4.14 9.65 7.03
CA PHE A 119 -3.35 8.73 7.84
C PHE A 119 -2.06 9.39 8.34
N ASN A 120 -1.33 10.12 7.50
CA ASN A 120 -0.07 10.78 7.87
C ASN A 120 -0.27 11.81 8.99
N GLU A 121 -1.44 12.45 9.08
CA GLU A 121 -1.80 13.33 10.19
C GLU A 121 -1.93 12.59 11.52
N LEU A 122 -2.31 11.31 11.50
CA LEU A 122 -2.41 10.48 12.70
C LEU A 122 -1.05 9.94 13.18
N VAL A 123 -0.06 9.79 12.30
CA VAL A 123 1.22 9.12 12.57
C VAL A 123 1.96 9.68 13.79
N PRO A 124 2.09 11.01 14.00
CA PRO A 124 2.79 11.55 15.16
C PRO A 124 2.14 11.13 16.49
N GLU A 125 0.81 11.14 16.54
CA GLU A 125 0.06 10.75 17.73
C GLU A 125 0.07 9.24 17.95
N LEU A 126 -0.09 8.45 16.89
CA LEU A 126 0.03 6.99 16.94
C LEU A 126 1.40 6.58 17.47
N SER A 127 2.47 7.20 16.96
CA SER A 127 3.84 6.90 17.42
C SER A 127 4.04 7.20 18.89
N ARG A 128 3.47 8.31 19.38
CA ARG A 128 3.54 8.69 20.79
C ARG A 128 2.74 7.73 21.68
N GLU A 129 1.49 7.47 21.36
CA GLU A 129 0.58 6.68 22.19
C GLU A 129 0.93 5.18 22.22
N LEU A 130 1.44 4.67 21.10
CA LEU A 130 1.83 3.26 20.98
C LEU A 130 3.31 3.02 21.32
N SER A 131 4.08 4.09 21.59
CA SER A 131 5.52 4.03 21.89
C SER A 131 6.30 3.27 20.81
N THR A 132 5.90 3.46 19.54
CA THR A 132 6.46 2.81 18.37
C THR A 132 6.62 3.86 17.28
N HIS A 133 7.77 3.90 16.60
CA HIS A 133 7.95 4.80 15.48
C HIS A 133 7.25 4.23 14.24
N PHE A 134 6.42 5.06 13.60
CA PHE A 134 5.78 4.74 12.33
C PHE A 134 6.25 5.73 11.27
N ASP A 135 6.56 5.22 10.08
CA ASP A 135 6.86 6.06 8.93
C ASP A 135 5.57 6.63 8.34
N THR A 136 5.66 7.83 7.79
CA THR A 136 4.59 8.40 6.97
C THR A 136 4.47 7.64 5.65
N LEU A 137 3.25 7.58 5.12
CA LEU A 137 3.01 7.02 3.80
C LEU A 137 3.58 7.96 2.72
N TYR A 138 4.21 7.38 1.73
CA TYR A 138 4.69 8.14 0.58
C TYR A 138 3.50 8.60 -0.27
N ILE A 139 3.49 9.86 -0.65
CA ILE A 139 2.47 10.47 -1.51
C ILE A 139 3.20 11.01 -2.73
N GLU A 140 2.82 10.55 -3.92
CA GLU A 140 3.32 11.13 -5.17
C GLU A 140 2.75 12.54 -5.33
N GLU A 141 3.57 13.56 -5.17
CA GLU A 141 3.17 14.93 -5.50
C GLU A 141 2.99 15.03 -7.01
N LYS A 142 1.73 15.00 -7.47
CA LYS A 142 1.42 15.47 -8.83
C LYS A 142 1.72 16.95 -8.86
N ASN A 143 2.85 17.33 -9.44
CA ASN A 143 3.14 18.71 -9.79
C ASN A 143 2.03 19.19 -10.73
N GLU A 144 1.00 19.81 -10.19
CA GLU A 144 0.08 20.65 -10.95
C GLU A 144 0.86 21.88 -11.41
N GLN A 145 1.61 21.72 -12.50
CA GLN A 145 2.08 22.88 -13.25
C GLN A 145 0.84 23.57 -13.80
N THR A 146 0.54 24.70 -13.18
CA THR A 146 -0.43 25.70 -13.62
C THR A 146 -0.26 25.93 -15.12
N GLN A 147 -1.12 25.32 -15.94
CA GLN A 147 -1.23 25.65 -17.33
C GLN A 147 -1.80 27.06 -17.46
N LYS A 148 -0.91 28.01 -17.73
CA LYS A 148 -1.25 29.34 -18.22
C LYS A 148 -1.93 29.14 -19.58
N VAL A 149 -3.21 29.47 -19.63
CA VAL A 149 -4.01 29.45 -20.85
C VAL A 149 -3.41 30.44 -21.84
N GLU A 150 -2.81 29.99 -22.91
CA GLU A 150 -2.58 30.73 -24.13
C GLU A 150 -3.53 30.22 -25.22
N GLU A 151 -4.12 31.19 -25.94
CA GLU A 151 -5.14 31.05 -26.97
C GLU A 151 -4.71 30.19 -28.18
N PRO A 152 -5.68 29.64 -28.95
CA PRO A 152 -5.41 28.61 -29.95
C PRO A 152 -4.87 29.17 -31.27
N LYS A 153 -3.68 28.75 -31.67
CA LYS A 153 -3.23 28.84 -33.07
C LYS A 153 -3.42 27.51 -33.77
N GLN A 154 -3.97 27.62 -34.96
CA GLN A 154 -4.40 26.59 -35.91
C GLN A 154 -3.35 25.51 -36.24
N PRO A 155 -3.77 24.31 -36.74
CA PRO A 155 -2.95 23.12 -36.76
C PRO A 155 -2.02 23.09 -38.01
N GLN A 156 -0.72 22.98 -37.74
CA GLN A 156 0.22 22.46 -38.71
C GLN A 156 0.41 20.97 -38.48
N LYS A 157 0.13 20.19 -39.53
CA LYS A 157 0.48 18.78 -39.65
C LYS A 157 2.00 18.64 -39.53
N THR A 158 2.45 17.92 -38.54
CA THR A 158 3.82 17.39 -38.48
C THR A 158 3.74 15.90 -38.17
N GLU A 159 4.40 15.15 -39.02
CA GLU A 159 4.58 13.71 -38.94
C GLU A 159 5.29 13.28 -37.67
N PRO A 160 5.11 12.06 -37.15
CA PRO A 160 5.75 11.62 -35.94
C PRO A 160 7.25 11.43 -36.14
N ASN A 161 8.04 12.30 -35.55
CA ASN A 161 9.49 12.19 -35.55
C ASN A 161 9.91 11.12 -34.50
N TYR A 162 10.13 9.91 -34.96
CA TYR A 162 10.80 8.84 -34.21
C TYR A 162 12.29 9.11 -34.23
N SER A 163 12.77 9.92 -33.28
CA SER A 163 14.20 10.00 -33.00
C SER A 163 14.44 10.74 -31.68
N GLN A 164 14.14 10.12 -30.55
CA GLN A 164 14.93 10.36 -29.35
C GLN A 164 15.84 9.14 -29.15
N SER A 165 17.03 9.25 -29.72
CA SER A 165 18.13 8.34 -29.43
C SER A 165 18.53 8.53 -27.97
N VAL A 166 18.12 7.58 -27.13
CA VAL A 166 18.71 7.43 -25.81
C VAL A 166 20.17 7.08 -26.04
N SER A 167 21.09 7.99 -25.74
CA SER A 167 22.52 7.76 -25.81
C SER A 167 22.90 6.73 -24.73
N PHE A 168 22.91 5.48 -25.11
CA PHE A 168 23.49 4.42 -24.30
C PHE A 168 25.00 4.55 -24.36
N GLY A 169 25.65 4.72 -23.20
CA GLY A 169 27.10 4.61 -23.11
C GLY A 169 27.55 3.30 -23.78
N ASN A 170 28.64 3.34 -24.51
CA ASN A 170 29.25 2.22 -25.26
C ASN A 170 29.77 1.15 -24.26
N SER A 171 28.87 0.44 -23.59
CA SER A 171 29.20 -0.72 -22.79
C SER A 171 29.14 -1.94 -23.69
N ASP A 172 30.28 -2.60 -23.86
CA ASP A 172 30.34 -3.85 -24.62
C ASP A 172 29.68 -4.97 -23.78
N ILE A 173 28.41 -5.23 -24.09
CA ILE A 173 27.54 -6.19 -23.39
C ILE A 173 28.11 -7.63 -23.51
N SER A 174 28.96 -7.88 -24.48
CA SER A 174 29.58 -9.20 -24.70
C SER A 174 30.53 -9.63 -23.59
N THR A 175 31.05 -8.68 -22.83
CA THR A 175 32.01 -8.90 -21.72
C THR A 175 31.35 -9.05 -20.35
N PHE A 176 30.02 -8.85 -20.26
CA PHE A 176 29.32 -8.91 -18.99
C PHE A 176 29.22 -10.34 -18.46
N SER A 177 29.42 -10.50 -17.16
CA SER A 177 29.02 -11.70 -16.44
C SER A 177 27.50 -11.82 -16.46
N ASP A 178 26.95 -13.01 -16.21
CA ASP A 178 25.51 -13.24 -16.20
C ASP A 178 24.77 -12.34 -15.18
N ARG A 179 25.42 -12.01 -14.08
CA ARG A 179 24.87 -11.09 -13.08
C ARG A 179 24.84 -9.65 -13.59
N GLU A 180 25.93 -9.16 -14.16
CA GLU A 180 26.04 -7.81 -14.70
C GLU A 180 25.07 -7.62 -15.88
N PHE A 181 24.92 -8.64 -16.72
CA PHE A 181 23.94 -8.66 -17.80
C PHE A 181 22.52 -8.48 -17.27
N ARG A 182 22.11 -9.27 -16.27
CA ARG A 182 20.77 -9.17 -15.67
C ARG A 182 20.55 -7.81 -15.03
N GLU A 183 21.49 -7.33 -14.22
CA GLU A 183 21.39 -6.02 -13.56
C GLU A 183 21.27 -4.88 -14.59
N TYR A 184 22.04 -4.92 -15.67
CA TYR A 184 21.99 -3.93 -16.75
C TYR A 184 20.60 -3.88 -17.42
N PHE A 185 20.07 -5.02 -17.87
CA PHE A 185 18.79 -5.08 -18.56
C PHE A 185 17.60 -4.75 -17.66
N VAL A 186 17.66 -5.15 -16.39
CA VAL A 186 16.62 -4.76 -15.41
C VAL A 186 16.61 -3.24 -15.18
N ASN A 187 17.79 -2.64 -14.98
CA ASN A 187 17.87 -1.19 -14.77
C ASN A 187 17.44 -0.40 -16.01
N LEU A 188 17.77 -0.88 -17.20
CA LEU A 188 17.33 -0.30 -18.48
C LEU A 188 15.80 -0.38 -18.62
N SER A 189 15.22 -1.54 -18.31
CA SER A 189 13.76 -1.73 -18.34
C SER A 189 13.05 -0.78 -17.38
N ILE A 190 13.56 -0.66 -16.14
CA ILE A 190 12.99 0.24 -15.14
C ILE A 190 13.01 1.69 -15.63
N SER A 191 14.11 2.13 -16.26
CA SER A 191 14.19 3.50 -16.78
C SER A 191 13.22 3.74 -17.96
N LEU A 192 12.99 2.75 -18.82
CA LEU A 192 12.00 2.83 -19.88
C LEU A 192 10.56 2.84 -19.35
N LEU A 193 10.24 2.03 -18.33
CA LEU A 193 8.93 1.97 -17.70
C LEU A 193 8.59 3.23 -16.89
N LYS A 194 9.59 3.93 -16.35
CA LYS A 194 9.38 5.24 -15.71
C LYS A 194 8.88 6.30 -16.70
N ASN A 195 9.29 6.20 -17.97
CA ASN A 195 8.87 7.14 -19.00
C ASN A 195 7.53 6.73 -19.66
N ASP A 196 7.34 5.43 -19.86
CA ASP A 196 6.11 4.87 -20.44
C ASP A 196 5.88 3.46 -19.91
N ILE A 197 4.88 3.30 -19.04
CA ILE A 197 4.51 2.02 -18.43
C ILE A 197 4.02 0.98 -19.45
N LYS A 198 3.61 1.41 -20.66
CA LYS A 198 3.16 0.53 -21.76
C LYS A 198 4.28 0.20 -22.74
N ASN A 199 5.52 0.54 -22.43
CA ASN A 199 6.65 0.32 -23.30
C ASN A 199 6.96 -1.19 -23.44
N LEU A 200 6.59 -1.77 -24.58
CA LEU A 200 6.79 -3.21 -24.84
C LEU A 200 8.26 -3.61 -24.85
N THR A 201 9.18 -2.71 -25.24
CA THR A 201 10.62 -2.97 -25.22
C THR A 201 11.13 -3.20 -23.81
N ALA A 202 10.61 -2.46 -22.83
CA ALA A 202 10.98 -2.65 -21.45
C ALA A 202 10.62 -4.06 -20.92
N TYR A 203 9.45 -4.56 -21.28
CA TYR A 203 9.04 -5.92 -20.91
C TYR A 203 9.89 -7.00 -21.63
N SER A 204 10.26 -6.78 -22.89
CA SER A 204 11.17 -7.67 -23.61
C SER A 204 12.55 -7.72 -22.94
N LEU A 205 13.08 -6.59 -22.48
CA LEU A 205 14.36 -6.52 -21.77
C LEU A 205 14.33 -7.25 -20.42
N ILE A 206 13.22 -7.17 -19.69
CA ILE A 206 13.03 -7.96 -18.45
C ILE A 206 13.04 -9.45 -18.79
N PHE A 207 12.34 -9.84 -19.85
CA PHE A 207 12.31 -11.24 -20.29
C PHE A 207 13.71 -11.75 -20.65
N GLU A 208 14.46 -10.99 -21.44
CA GLU A 208 15.86 -11.29 -21.78
C GLU A 208 16.76 -11.38 -20.55
N ALA A 209 16.60 -10.49 -19.58
CA ALA A 209 17.34 -10.52 -18.32
C ALA A 209 17.08 -11.79 -17.50
N MET A 210 15.86 -12.31 -17.56
CA MET A 210 15.44 -13.49 -16.79
C MET A 210 15.76 -14.81 -17.49
N TRP A 211 15.68 -14.87 -18.85
CA TRP A 211 15.66 -16.12 -19.63
C TRP A 211 16.64 -16.13 -20.83
N GLY A 212 17.24 -14.99 -21.18
CA GLY A 212 17.98 -14.81 -22.46
C GLY A 212 19.37 -15.46 -22.57
N ARG A 213 19.92 -16.00 -21.49
CA ARG A 213 21.19 -16.76 -21.50
C ARG A 213 20.97 -18.16 -20.93
N ILE A 214 20.35 -19.03 -21.71
CA ILE A 214 20.31 -20.48 -21.45
C ILE A 214 21.32 -21.15 -22.39
#